data_036527a96a6f80698d0c0db2df3bdf7e
#
_entry.id   036527a96a6f80698d0c0db2df3bdf7e
#
_cell.length_a   1.000
_cell.length_b   1.000
_cell.length_c   1.000
_cell.angle_alpha   90.00
_cell.angle_beta   90.00
_cell.angle_gamma   90.00
#
_symmetry.space_group_name_H-M   'P 1'
#
loop_
_entity.id
_entity.type
_entity.pdbx_description
1 polymer ?
#
loop_
_entity_poly.entity_id
_entity_poly.type
_entity_poly.pdbx_seq_one_letter_code
_entity_poly.pdbx_strand_id
1 'polypeptide(L)'
;MSTAKLHTNHGAIELELHDADAPKTVENFRKLAGEGFYDGVIFHRVIPDFMIQGGDPTGTGSGGPGYEFEDEFNEHPVARGALAMANAGPNTNGSQFFIVTADACPWLDGKHTVFGKVTSGMDAVDAISQLETGPGDKPREDVVIERVDL
;
A
#
# COMPACT_ATOMS: atom_id res chain seq x y z
N MET A 1 6.30 0.29 -17.88
CA MET A 1 6.39 -0.07 -16.44
C MET A 1 7.14 1.03 -15.71
N SER A 2 6.62 1.46 -14.57
CA SER A 2 7.27 2.50 -13.78
C SER A 2 7.70 1.95 -12.42
N THR A 3 8.48 2.73 -11.69
CA THR A 3 9.00 2.35 -10.38
C THR A 3 8.73 3.46 -9.38
N ALA A 4 8.73 3.10 -8.10
CA ALA A 4 8.65 4.05 -7.01
C ALA A 4 9.47 3.52 -5.83
N LYS A 5 9.90 4.42 -4.96
CA LYS A 5 10.65 4.06 -3.77
C LYS A 5 10.05 4.77 -2.57
N LEU A 6 9.54 3.98 -1.63
CA LEU A 6 9.02 4.49 -0.36
C LEU A 6 10.18 4.58 0.62
N HIS A 7 10.46 5.78 1.12
CA HIS A 7 11.44 5.97 2.18
C HIS A 7 10.70 5.98 3.51
N THR A 8 10.92 4.97 4.32
CA THR A 8 10.30 4.88 5.64
C THR A 8 11.34 5.00 6.74
N ASN A 9 10.88 5.28 7.95
CA ASN A 9 11.77 5.28 9.13
C ASN A 9 12.22 3.86 9.54
N HIS A 10 11.82 2.83 8.79
CA HIS A 10 12.27 1.44 8.95
C HIS A 10 13.05 0.93 7.73
N GLY A 11 13.36 1.79 6.77
CA GLY A 11 14.12 1.45 5.57
C GLY A 11 13.34 1.76 4.29
N ALA A 12 14.02 1.59 3.17
CA ALA A 12 13.47 1.86 1.86
C ALA A 12 12.79 0.62 1.27
N ILE A 13 11.67 0.84 0.58
CA ILE A 13 10.91 -0.21 -0.12
C ILE A 13 10.82 0.21 -1.58
N GLU A 14 11.41 -0.58 -2.47
CA GLU A 14 11.36 -0.32 -3.90
C GLU A 14 10.22 -1.10 -4.53
N LEU A 15 9.48 -0.42 -5.40
CA LEU A 15 8.27 -0.95 -6.03
C LEU A 15 8.40 -0.89 -7.56
N GLU A 16 7.88 -1.93 -8.21
CA GLU A 16 7.57 -1.93 -9.63
C GLU A 16 6.06 -1.73 -9.77
N LEU A 17 5.65 -0.78 -10.61
CA LEU A 17 4.23 -0.46 -10.80
C LEU A 17 3.72 -1.07 -12.10
N HIS A 18 2.52 -1.64 -12.06
CA HIS A 18 1.90 -2.35 -13.18
C HIS A 18 1.08 -1.39 -14.06
N ASP A 19 1.76 -0.51 -14.77
CA ASP A 19 1.13 0.54 -15.59
C ASP A 19 0.17 -0.01 -16.64
N ALA A 20 0.51 -1.15 -17.24
CA ALA A 20 -0.31 -1.76 -18.30
C ALA A 20 -1.59 -2.39 -17.76
N ASP A 21 -1.54 -2.97 -16.55
CA ASP A 21 -2.64 -3.77 -16.00
C ASP A 21 -3.55 -2.97 -15.07
N ALA A 22 -3.04 -1.87 -14.50
CA ALA A 22 -3.79 -0.99 -13.62
C ALA A 22 -3.44 0.48 -13.90
N PRO A 23 -3.69 0.97 -15.12
CA PRO A 23 -3.20 2.29 -15.55
C PRO A 23 -3.74 3.45 -14.72
N LYS A 24 -5.02 3.43 -14.38
CA LYS A 24 -5.63 4.51 -13.59
C LYS A 24 -5.15 4.50 -12.15
N THR A 25 -5.00 3.32 -11.58
CA THR A 25 -4.52 3.14 -10.21
C THR A 25 -3.06 3.60 -10.09
N VAL A 26 -2.22 3.22 -11.05
CA VAL A 26 -0.81 3.66 -11.08
C VAL A 26 -0.72 5.16 -11.29
N GLU A 27 -1.50 5.72 -12.21
CA GLU A 27 -1.54 7.17 -12.44
C GLU A 27 -1.93 7.92 -11.17
N ASN A 28 -2.97 7.44 -10.47
CA ASN A 28 -3.41 8.04 -9.21
C ASN A 28 -2.32 8.00 -8.14
N PHE A 29 -1.68 6.85 -7.97
CA PHE A 29 -0.58 6.69 -7.00
C PHE A 29 0.57 7.64 -7.33
N ARG A 30 1.00 7.70 -8.58
CA ARG A 30 2.09 8.57 -9.01
C ARG A 30 1.76 10.05 -8.84
N LYS A 31 0.52 10.42 -9.16
CA LYS A 31 0.04 11.80 -8.97
C LYS A 31 0.12 12.21 -7.50
N LEU A 32 -0.46 11.40 -6.62
CA LEU A 32 -0.45 11.68 -5.18
C LEU A 32 0.98 11.71 -4.63
N ALA A 33 1.80 10.75 -5.01
CA ALA A 33 3.20 10.71 -4.57
C ALA A 33 3.98 11.94 -5.06
N GLY A 34 3.77 12.35 -6.30
CA GLY A 34 4.44 13.51 -6.88
C GLY A 34 3.99 14.84 -6.26
N GLU A 35 2.80 14.89 -5.69
CA GLU A 35 2.28 16.07 -4.98
C GLU A 35 2.70 16.11 -3.50
N GLY A 36 3.45 15.11 -3.03
CA GLY A 36 3.83 15.00 -1.61
C GLY A 36 2.71 14.51 -0.71
N PHE A 37 1.63 13.95 -1.27
CA PHE A 37 0.47 13.48 -0.51
C PHE A 37 0.85 12.45 0.56
N TYR A 38 1.77 11.56 0.24
CA TYR A 38 2.18 10.48 1.16
C TYR A 38 3.27 10.88 2.14
N ASP A 39 3.85 12.09 2.02
CA ASP A 39 4.92 12.54 2.91
C ASP A 39 4.38 12.69 4.34
N GLY A 40 5.00 12.00 5.28
CA GLY A 40 4.57 12.01 6.68
C GLY A 40 3.38 11.12 7.01
N VAL A 41 2.86 10.37 6.02
CA VAL A 41 1.71 9.48 6.22
C VAL A 41 2.20 8.14 6.80
N ILE A 42 1.42 7.56 7.71
CA ILE A 42 1.82 6.36 8.44
C ILE A 42 1.22 5.09 7.86
N PHE A 43 1.83 3.95 8.22
CA PHE A 43 1.19 2.65 8.09
C PHE A 43 0.36 2.44 9.36
N HIS A 44 -0.92 2.69 9.25
CA HIS A 44 -1.84 2.71 10.42
C HIS A 44 -2.36 1.35 10.83
N ARG A 45 -2.12 0.31 10.02
CA ARG A 45 -2.60 -1.04 10.29
C ARG A 45 -1.58 -2.05 9.79
N VAL A 46 -1.04 -2.86 10.70
CA VAL A 46 -0.10 -3.93 10.34
C VAL A 46 -0.53 -5.22 11.03
N ILE A 47 -0.54 -6.32 10.28
CA ILE A 47 -0.92 -7.64 10.77
C ILE A 47 0.15 -8.64 10.35
N PRO A 48 0.84 -9.31 11.31
CA PRO A 48 1.84 -10.32 10.98
C PRO A 48 1.26 -11.41 10.08
N ASP A 49 2.05 -11.90 9.14
CA ASP A 49 1.67 -12.95 8.20
C ASP A 49 0.42 -12.59 7.37
N PHE A 50 0.17 -11.32 7.16
CA PHE A 50 -0.93 -10.84 6.32
C PHE A 50 -0.47 -9.65 5.46
N MET A 51 -0.42 -8.44 6.04
CA MET A 51 -0.09 -7.24 5.25
C MET A 51 0.29 -6.06 6.15
N ILE A 52 0.85 -5.01 5.52
CA ILE A 52 0.97 -3.68 6.11
C ILE A 52 0.15 -2.70 5.27
N GLN A 53 -0.65 -1.86 5.90
CA GLN A 53 -1.57 -0.95 5.23
C GLN A 53 -1.31 0.50 5.65
N GLY A 54 -1.27 1.39 4.66
CA GLY A 54 -1.07 2.81 4.88
C GLY A 54 -1.69 3.66 3.77
N GLY A 55 -1.30 4.93 3.73
CA GLY A 55 -1.76 5.84 2.66
C GLY A 55 -2.96 6.69 3.03
N ASP A 56 -3.47 6.60 4.26
CA ASP A 56 -4.51 7.48 4.77
C ASP A 56 -3.86 8.71 5.42
N PRO A 57 -4.07 9.93 4.89
CA PRO A 57 -3.44 11.12 5.44
C PRO A 57 -3.88 11.43 6.88
N THR A 58 -5.03 10.91 7.32
CA THR A 58 -5.49 11.07 8.70
C THR A 58 -4.96 10.00 9.65
N GLY A 59 -4.43 8.90 9.11
CA GLY A 59 -3.90 7.79 9.90
C GLY A 59 -4.95 6.99 10.68
N THR A 60 -6.23 7.12 10.33
CA THR A 60 -7.34 6.49 11.05
C THR A 60 -7.95 5.30 10.31
N GLY A 61 -7.66 5.15 9.03
CA GLY A 61 -8.28 4.16 8.15
C GLY A 61 -9.52 4.67 7.42
N SER A 62 -9.98 5.89 7.75
CA SER A 62 -11.20 6.47 7.17
C SER A 62 -10.94 7.61 6.18
N GLY A 63 -9.71 8.09 6.10
CA GLY A 63 -9.36 9.20 5.22
C GLY A 63 -8.95 8.76 3.83
N GLY A 64 -8.79 9.75 2.95
CA GLY A 64 -8.39 9.52 1.57
C GLY A 64 -8.15 10.83 0.84
N PRO A 65 -8.05 10.80 -0.50
CA PRO A 65 -7.72 11.99 -1.29
C PRO A 65 -8.91 12.89 -1.59
N GLY A 66 -10.10 12.56 -1.11
CA GLY A 66 -11.31 13.34 -1.37
C GLY A 66 -12.12 12.87 -2.58
N TYR A 67 -11.78 11.72 -3.15
CA TYR A 67 -12.49 11.09 -4.26
C TYR A 67 -12.30 9.58 -4.23
N GLU A 68 -13.11 8.87 -5.01
CA GLU A 68 -12.98 7.42 -5.20
C GLU A 68 -12.93 7.11 -6.69
N PHE A 69 -12.33 5.99 -7.07
CA PHE A 69 -12.27 5.54 -8.47
C PHE A 69 -12.44 4.02 -8.59
N GLU A 70 -12.73 3.59 -9.80
CA GLU A 70 -13.08 2.20 -10.08
C GLU A 70 -11.92 1.22 -9.90
N ASP A 71 -12.27 -0.04 -9.64
CA ASP A 71 -11.33 -1.14 -9.58
C ASP A 71 -10.76 -1.44 -10.98
N GLU A 72 -9.53 -1.98 -10.98
CA GLU A 72 -8.86 -2.46 -12.20
C GLU A 72 -8.34 -3.87 -11.93
N PHE A 73 -9.25 -4.84 -11.86
CA PHE A 73 -8.86 -6.21 -11.60
C PHE A 73 -8.04 -6.78 -12.75
N ASN A 74 -7.07 -7.62 -12.43
CA ASN A 74 -6.13 -8.19 -13.37
C ASN A 74 -5.65 -9.56 -12.87
N GLU A 75 -4.71 -10.17 -13.59
CA GLU A 75 -4.23 -11.52 -13.30
C GLU A 75 -3.19 -11.58 -12.18
N HIS A 76 -2.70 -10.46 -11.70
CA HIS A 76 -1.73 -10.45 -10.59
C HIS A 76 -2.41 -10.89 -9.30
N PRO A 77 -1.91 -11.96 -8.65
CA PRO A 77 -2.52 -12.44 -7.41
C PRO A 77 -2.20 -11.53 -6.23
N VAL A 78 -3.07 -11.54 -5.24
CA VAL A 78 -2.81 -10.92 -3.93
C VAL A 78 -1.93 -11.90 -3.15
N ALA A 79 -0.63 -11.78 -3.33
CA ALA A 79 0.36 -12.70 -2.79
C ALA A 79 1.57 -11.91 -2.28
N ARG A 80 2.53 -12.61 -1.67
CA ARG A 80 3.69 -11.98 -1.04
C ARG A 80 4.36 -10.96 -1.94
N GLY A 81 4.54 -9.75 -1.41
CA GLY A 81 5.14 -8.62 -2.11
C GLY A 81 4.17 -7.83 -2.99
N ALA A 82 2.92 -8.27 -3.14
CA ALA A 82 1.93 -7.52 -3.93
C ALA A 82 1.62 -6.18 -3.28
N LEU A 83 1.51 -5.14 -4.11
CA LEU A 83 1.04 -3.81 -3.74
C LEU A 83 -0.38 -3.68 -4.29
N ALA A 84 -1.35 -3.53 -3.39
CA ALA A 84 -2.76 -3.51 -3.75
C ALA A 84 -3.50 -2.36 -3.08
N MET A 85 -4.63 -1.96 -3.67
CA MET A 85 -5.47 -0.90 -3.11
C MET A 85 -6.39 -1.43 -2.02
N ALA A 86 -6.37 -0.77 -0.87
CA ALA A 86 -7.39 -0.95 0.14
C ALA A 86 -8.69 -0.28 -0.32
N ASN A 87 -9.84 -0.85 0.05
CA ASN A 87 -11.14 -0.29 -0.33
C ASN A 87 -12.20 -0.63 0.72
N ALA A 88 -13.37 -0.03 0.56
CA ALA A 88 -14.54 -0.26 1.40
C ALA A 88 -15.68 -0.92 0.58
N GLY A 89 -15.32 -1.72 -0.41
CA GLY A 89 -16.23 -2.39 -1.33
C GLY A 89 -15.89 -2.05 -2.78
N PRO A 90 -16.71 -2.49 -3.74
CA PRO A 90 -16.44 -2.25 -5.16
C PRO A 90 -16.31 -0.78 -5.50
N ASN A 91 -15.30 -0.45 -6.31
CA ASN A 91 -15.10 0.89 -6.89
C ASN A 91 -14.98 2.01 -5.84
N THR A 92 -14.29 1.73 -4.73
CA THR A 92 -14.06 2.72 -3.66
C THR A 92 -12.59 2.98 -3.39
N ASN A 93 -11.75 2.86 -4.41
CA ASN A 93 -10.32 3.12 -4.30
C ASN A 93 -10.05 4.61 -4.10
N GLY A 94 -9.10 4.92 -3.23
CA GLY A 94 -8.69 6.29 -2.95
C GLY A 94 -7.18 6.41 -2.88
N SER A 95 -6.62 6.51 -1.67
CA SER A 95 -5.18 6.62 -1.46
C SER A 95 -4.59 5.49 -0.64
N GLN A 96 -5.40 4.75 0.09
CA GLN A 96 -4.91 3.68 0.96
C GLN A 96 -4.48 2.47 0.15
N PHE A 97 -3.35 1.89 0.52
CA PHE A 97 -2.82 0.69 -0.11
C PHE A 97 -2.26 -0.25 0.96
N PHE A 98 -2.03 -1.49 0.56
CA PHE A 98 -1.37 -2.45 1.43
C PHE A 98 -0.31 -3.25 0.65
N ILE A 99 0.68 -3.75 1.39
CA ILE A 99 1.72 -4.62 0.86
C ILE A 99 1.59 -5.95 1.59
N VAL A 100 1.48 -7.04 0.83
CA VAL A 100 1.22 -8.37 1.37
C VAL A 100 2.50 -9.00 1.89
N THR A 101 2.44 -9.53 3.11
CA THR A 101 3.53 -10.31 3.73
C THR A 101 3.23 -11.81 3.78
N ALA A 102 1.95 -12.20 3.73
CA ALA A 102 1.55 -13.60 3.62
C ALA A 102 2.02 -14.21 2.30
N ASP A 103 2.14 -15.53 2.24
CA ASP A 103 2.49 -16.21 0.98
C ASP A 103 1.46 -15.95 -0.09
N ALA A 104 0.18 -16.03 0.24
CA ALA A 104 -0.92 -15.72 -0.66
C ALA A 104 -2.19 -15.40 0.12
N CYS A 105 -3.03 -14.53 -0.46
CA CYS A 105 -4.33 -14.17 0.09
C CYS A 105 -5.41 -14.38 -0.98
N PRO A 106 -5.67 -15.63 -1.39
CA PRO A 106 -6.58 -15.90 -2.51
C PRO A 106 -8.02 -15.41 -2.29
N TRP A 107 -8.44 -15.25 -1.04
CA TRP A 107 -9.76 -14.67 -0.71
C TRP A 107 -9.88 -13.19 -1.07
N LEU A 108 -8.77 -12.52 -1.38
CA LEU A 108 -8.75 -11.12 -1.79
C LEU A 108 -8.62 -10.95 -3.30
N ASP A 109 -8.32 -12.03 -4.04
CA ASP A 109 -8.23 -11.97 -5.49
C ASP A 109 -9.57 -11.56 -6.10
N GLY A 110 -9.52 -10.62 -7.06
CA GLY A 110 -10.73 -10.10 -7.68
C GLY A 110 -11.54 -9.14 -6.81
N LYS A 111 -11.02 -8.73 -5.64
CA LYS A 111 -11.66 -7.77 -4.74
C LYS A 111 -10.83 -6.53 -4.50
N HIS A 112 -9.53 -6.60 -4.76
CA HIS A 112 -8.59 -5.51 -4.60
C HIS A 112 -7.74 -5.40 -5.86
N THR A 113 -7.51 -4.17 -6.31
CA THR A 113 -6.66 -3.91 -7.47
C THR A 113 -5.20 -4.08 -7.09
N VAL A 114 -4.52 -5.06 -7.67
CA VAL A 114 -3.07 -5.21 -7.55
C VAL A 114 -2.43 -4.31 -8.60
N PHE A 115 -1.63 -3.34 -8.18
CA PHE A 115 -1.04 -2.37 -9.10
C PHE A 115 0.49 -2.29 -9.05
N GLY A 116 1.12 -3.16 -8.29
CA GLY A 116 2.57 -3.22 -8.21
C GLY A 116 3.07 -4.38 -7.39
N LYS A 117 4.39 -4.43 -7.22
CA LYS A 117 5.05 -5.41 -6.36
C LYS A 117 6.34 -4.85 -5.79
N VAL A 118 6.76 -5.39 -4.66
CA VAL A 118 8.05 -5.05 -4.04
C VAL A 118 9.16 -5.75 -4.82
N THR A 119 10.15 -4.98 -5.24
CA THR A 119 11.35 -5.51 -5.92
C THR A 119 12.58 -5.51 -5.03
N SER A 120 12.59 -4.66 -4.00
CA SER A 120 13.66 -4.59 -3.00
C SER A 120 13.11 -4.02 -1.71
N GLY A 121 13.69 -4.42 -0.57
CA GLY A 121 13.25 -3.90 0.72
C GLY A 121 12.16 -4.73 1.38
N MET A 122 11.92 -5.96 0.95
CA MET A 122 10.95 -6.84 1.59
C MET A 122 11.30 -7.10 3.05
N ASP A 123 12.57 -7.04 3.41
CA ASP A 123 13.01 -7.14 4.81
C ASP A 123 12.42 -6.03 5.67
N ALA A 124 12.34 -4.81 5.13
CA ALA A 124 11.72 -3.68 5.83
C ALA A 124 10.21 -3.90 5.99
N VAL A 125 9.55 -4.41 4.95
CA VAL A 125 8.11 -4.73 5.00
C VAL A 125 7.84 -5.80 6.07
N ASP A 126 8.62 -6.87 6.09
CA ASP A 126 8.49 -7.94 7.09
C ASP A 126 8.73 -7.40 8.50
N ALA A 127 9.75 -6.59 8.69
CA ALA A 127 10.05 -5.98 9.99
C ALA A 127 8.89 -5.11 10.48
N ILE A 128 8.30 -4.30 9.60
CA ILE A 128 7.15 -3.47 9.93
C ILE A 128 5.96 -4.33 10.36
N SER A 129 5.71 -5.44 9.66
CA SER A 129 4.59 -6.33 9.95
C SER A 129 4.68 -7.00 11.32
N GLN A 130 5.88 -7.11 11.89
CA GLN A 130 6.15 -7.74 13.18
C GLN A 130 6.20 -6.75 14.35
N LEU A 131 5.99 -5.46 14.11
CA LEU A 131 6.02 -4.45 15.17
C LEU A 131 4.88 -4.66 16.16
N GLU A 132 5.13 -4.27 17.42
CA GLU A 132 4.10 -4.29 18.45
C GLU A 132 2.98 -3.31 18.09
N THR A 133 1.74 -3.77 18.21
CA THR A 133 0.56 -2.99 17.86
C THR A 133 -0.35 -2.77 19.06
N GLY A 134 -1.18 -1.74 18.95
CA GLY A 134 -2.25 -1.45 19.89
C GLY A 134 -3.62 -1.68 19.25
N PRO A 135 -4.69 -1.04 19.77
CA PRO A 135 -6.04 -1.17 19.23
C PRO A 135 -6.08 -0.86 17.73
N GLY A 136 -6.85 -1.67 16.96
CA GLY A 136 -6.98 -1.51 15.51
C GLY A 136 -5.75 -1.95 14.73
N ASP A 137 -4.85 -2.73 15.32
CA ASP A 137 -3.62 -3.21 14.70
C ASP A 137 -2.68 -2.06 14.28
N LYS A 138 -2.78 -0.94 14.97
CA LYS A 138 -1.92 0.21 14.73
C LYS A 138 -0.59 0.04 15.46
N PRO A 139 0.56 0.20 14.76
CA PRO A 139 1.86 0.15 15.43
C PRO A 139 1.93 1.14 16.60
N ARG A 140 2.49 0.70 17.73
CA ARG A 140 2.63 1.57 18.92
C ARG A 140 3.56 2.75 18.66
N GLU A 141 4.58 2.54 17.83
CA GLU A 141 5.44 3.61 17.34
C GLU A 141 5.14 3.82 15.86
N ASP A 142 4.95 5.06 15.45
CA ASP A 142 4.56 5.37 14.09
C ASP A 142 5.59 4.89 13.06
N VAL A 143 5.10 4.17 12.06
CA VAL A 143 5.85 3.83 10.87
C VAL A 143 5.50 4.86 9.81
N VAL A 144 6.45 5.73 9.48
CA VAL A 144 6.20 6.90 8.66
C VAL A 144 6.80 6.75 7.27
N ILE A 145 6.02 7.08 6.25
CA ILE A 145 6.53 7.29 4.90
C ILE A 145 7.12 8.71 4.90
N GLU A 146 8.43 8.79 4.85
CA GLU A 146 9.11 10.10 4.87
C GLU A 146 8.94 10.82 3.54
N ARG A 147 9.06 10.09 2.44
CA ARG A 147 8.79 10.58 1.09
C ARG A 147 8.68 9.40 0.11
N VAL A 148 8.18 9.68 -1.08
CA VAL A 148 8.13 8.72 -2.18
C VAL A 148 8.92 9.29 -3.35
N ASP A 149 9.94 8.58 -3.82
CA ASP A 149 10.67 8.92 -5.03
C ASP A 149 10.08 8.15 -6.21
N LEU A 150 9.87 8.82 -7.32
CA LEU A 150 9.32 8.24 -8.55
C LEU A 150 10.41 8.04 -9.61
#